data_b99af7316e95009348bface70b7c3fa6
#
_entry.id   b99af7316e95009348bface70b7c3fa6
#
_cell.length_a   1.000
_cell.length_b   1.000
_cell.length_c   1.000
_cell.angle_alpha   90.00
_cell.angle_beta   90.00
_cell.angle_gamma   90.00
#
_symmetry.space_group_name_H-M   'P 1'
#
loop_
_entity.id
_entity.type
_entity.pdbx_description
1 polymer ?
#
loop_
_entity_poly.entity_id
_entity_poly.type
_entity_poly.pdbx_seq_one_letter_code
_entity_poly.pdbx_strand_id
1 'polypeptide(L)'
;ASGQPKALYEEPDLLVKVVRDLFNEDFSKLVIEGDNAWNTVESYIRTVAPDLLPRVERYRSNNSVDVFGAHRIDEQLAKALDRKVWLPSGGTLVIDRTEAMTVVDVNTGKFTGSGGNLEETVTRNNIEAAEEIVRQMRLRDIGGMIVVDFIDMVLESNRDLVLRRRTEALGRDRTRHQVSEVTSLGLVQMTRKRLGTGLVEAFSTTCEHCNGRGIIVHSEPIESKPH
;
A
#
# COMPACT_ATOMS: atom_id res chain seq x y z
N ALA A 1 -5.40 53.07 -20.65
CA ALA A 1 -5.37 51.64 -20.90
C ALA A 1 -5.54 50.95 -19.57
N SER A 2 -6.76 50.49 -19.28
CA SER A 2 -7.09 49.69 -18.09
C SER A 2 -6.58 48.27 -18.31
N GLY A 3 -5.36 48.02 -17.92
CA GLY A 3 -4.83 46.67 -17.89
C GLY A 3 -5.40 45.91 -16.69
N GLN A 4 -6.40 45.05 -16.87
CA GLN A 4 -6.71 44.03 -15.87
C GLN A 4 -5.49 43.11 -15.70
N PRO A 5 -5.10 42.78 -14.48
CA PRO A 5 -4.00 41.86 -14.28
C PRO A 5 -4.34 40.51 -14.93
N LYS A 6 -3.52 40.11 -15.90
CA LYS A 6 -3.64 38.79 -16.54
C LYS A 6 -2.82 37.82 -15.74
N ALA A 7 -3.46 36.78 -15.23
CA ALA A 7 -2.75 35.68 -14.57
C ALA A 7 -1.79 35.03 -15.58
N LEU A 8 -0.49 35.04 -15.28
CA LEU A 8 0.53 34.40 -16.11
C LEU A 8 0.58 32.90 -15.94
N TYR A 9 0.08 32.40 -14.82
CA TYR A 9 -0.02 30.99 -14.50
C TYR A 9 -1.21 30.77 -13.58
N GLU A 10 -2.07 29.84 -13.93
CA GLU A 10 -3.16 29.35 -13.11
C GLU A 10 -2.86 27.93 -12.71
N GLU A 11 -2.84 27.64 -11.41
CA GLU A 11 -2.58 26.29 -10.93
C GLU A 11 -3.75 25.38 -11.34
N PRO A 12 -3.50 24.26 -12.05
CA PRO A 12 -4.57 23.38 -12.48
C PRO A 12 -5.25 22.72 -11.27
N ASP A 13 -6.54 22.41 -11.40
CA ASP A 13 -7.31 21.62 -10.44
C ASP A 13 -6.54 20.34 -10.08
N LEU A 14 -6.65 19.92 -8.82
CA LEU A 14 -5.98 18.71 -8.32
C LEU A 14 -6.34 17.48 -9.17
N LEU A 15 -7.60 17.37 -9.59
CA LEU A 15 -8.05 16.28 -10.45
C LEU A 15 -7.32 16.28 -11.80
N VAL A 16 -7.14 17.46 -12.40
CA VAL A 16 -6.39 17.62 -13.65
C VAL A 16 -4.92 17.26 -13.46
N LYS A 17 -4.31 17.66 -12.35
CA LYS A 17 -2.93 17.28 -12.01
C LYS A 17 -2.76 15.76 -11.94
N VAL A 18 -3.65 15.08 -11.22
CA VAL A 18 -3.62 13.63 -11.07
C VAL A 18 -3.76 12.93 -12.43
N VAL A 19 -4.70 13.36 -13.25
CA VAL A 19 -4.90 12.80 -14.59
C VAL A 19 -3.68 13.05 -15.47
N ARG A 20 -3.14 14.27 -15.46
CA ARG A 20 -1.94 14.62 -16.22
C ARG A 20 -0.73 13.77 -15.85
N ASP A 21 -0.53 13.53 -14.56
CA ASP A 21 0.67 12.86 -14.04
C ASP A 21 0.57 11.34 -14.10
N LEU A 22 -0.63 10.77 -14.03
CA LEU A 22 -0.85 9.34 -13.93
C LEU A 22 -1.46 8.68 -15.16
N PHE A 23 -2.37 9.36 -15.87
CA PHE A 23 -3.03 8.76 -17.02
C PHE A 23 -2.16 8.82 -18.27
N ASN A 24 -1.80 7.66 -18.78
CA ASN A 24 -0.97 7.50 -19.96
C ASN A 24 -1.39 6.25 -20.77
N GLU A 25 -0.60 5.90 -21.76
CA GLU A 25 -0.87 4.80 -22.68
C GLU A 25 -0.91 3.41 -22.01
N ASP A 26 -0.35 3.27 -20.81
CA ASP A 26 -0.34 2.01 -20.05
C ASP A 26 -1.72 1.66 -19.47
N PHE A 27 -2.62 2.66 -19.38
CA PHE A 27 -3.98 2.46 -18.89
C PHE A 27 -4.94 2.12 -20.03
N SER A 28 -5.76 1.11 -19.82
CA SER A 28 -6.78 0.71 -20.80
C SER A 28 -7.92 1.71 -20.86
N LYS A 29 -8.29 2.31 -19.71
CA LYS A 29 -9.35 3.31 -19.64
C LYS A 29 -9.29 4.16 -18.38
N LEU A 30 -9.91 5.32 -18.46
CA LEU A 30 -10.19 6.23 -17.37
C LEU A 30 -11.71 6.35 -17.24
N VAL A 31 -12.25 5.92 -16.11
CA VAL A 31 -13.69 5.93 -15.82
C VAL A 31 -14.01 7.05 -14.85
N ILE A 32 -14.95 7.92 -15.23
CA ILE A 32 -15.27 9.13 -14.48
C ILE A 32 -16.77 9.19 -14.17
N GLU A 33 -17.08 9.45 -12.91
CA GLU A 33 -18.44 9.71 -12.44
C GLU A 33 -18.58 11.15 -11.98
N GLY A 34 -19.72 11.74 -12.27
CA GLY A 34 -20.09 13.09 -11.90
C GLY A 34 -19.87 14.12 -13.02
N ASP A 35 -20.78 15.08 -13.11
CA ASP A 35 -20.78 16.05 -14.21
C ASP A 35 -19.58 17.00 -14.18
N ASN A 36 -19.24 17.51 -13.00
CA ASN A 36 -18.10 18.42 -12.86
C ASN A 36 -16.78 17.72 -13.17
N ALA A 37 -16.57 16.51 -12.62
CA ALA A 37 -15.36 15.74 -12.89
C ALA A 37 -15.26 15.37 -14.36
N TRP A 38 -16.36 14.92 -14.97
CA TRP A 38 -16.41 14.61 -16.40
C TRP A 38 -16.05 15.81 -17.25
N ASN A 39 -16.73 16.94 -17.05
CA ASN A 39 -16.50 18.14 -17.86
C ASN A 39 -15.05 18.64 -17.74
N THR A 40 -14.50 18.65 -16.54
CA THR A 40 -13.13 19.09 -16.27
C THR A 40 -12.11 18.22 -16.97
N VAL A 41 -12.20 16.90 -16.76
CA VAL A 41 -11.21 15.94 -17.26
C VAL A 41 -11.34 15.74 -18.76
N GLU A 42 -12.55 15.59 -19.27
CA GLU A 42 -12.79 15.40 -20.70
C GLU A 42 -12.29 16.60 -21.52
N SER A 43 -12.59 17.82 -21.08
CA SER A 43 -12.10 19.04 -21.73
C SER A 43 -10.58 19.12 -21.71
N TYR A 44 -9.95 18.77 -20.61
CA TYR A 44 -8.49 18.75 -20.49
C TYR A 44 -7.85 17.74 -21.46
N ILE A 45 -8.34 16.51 -21.48
CA ILE A 45 -7.79 15.45 -22.35
C ILE A 45 -8.02 15.78 -23.81
N ARG A 46 -9.18 16.31 -24.18
CA ARG A 46 -9.49 16.76 -25.54
C ARG A 46 -8.50 17.82 -26.04
N THR A 47 -8.04 18.70 -25.16
CA THR A 47 -7.11 19.77 -25.49
C THR A 47 -5.66 19.32 -25.52
N VAL A 48 -5.24 18.50 -24.54
CA VAL A 48 -3.83 18.18 -24.29
C VAL A 48 -3.41 16.85 -24.90
N ALA A 49 -4.29 15.84 -24.88
CA ALA A 49 -4.00 14.48 -25.33
C ALA A 49 -5.23 13.86 -26.03
N PRO A 50 -5.67 14.40 -27.17
CA PRO A 50 -6.89 13.94 -27.83
C PRO A 50 -6.84 12.46 -28.24
N ASP A 51 -5.66 11.89 -28.42
CA ASP A 51 -5.46 10.47 -28.74
C ASP A 51 -5.89 9.53 -27.62
N LEU A 52 -5.92 10.03 -26.38
CA LEU A 52 -6.38 9.26 -25.21
C LEU A 52 -7.90 9.36 -24.99
N LEU A 53 -8.59 10.22 -25.72
CA LEU A 53 -10.02 10.43 -25.55
C LEU A 53 -10.87 9.16 -25.70
N PRO A 54 -10.58 8.22 -26.63
CA PRO A 54 -11.30 6.97 -26.74
C PRO A 54 -11.22 6.07 -25.51
N ARG A 55 -10.26 6.31 -24.62
CA ARG A 55 -10.07 5.57 -23.37
C ARG A 55 -10.80 6.20 -22.19
N VAL A 56 -11.43 7.36 -22.38
CA VAL A 56 -12.16 8.08 -21.32
C VAL A 56 -13.63 7.67 -21.39
N GLU A 57 -14.12 7.09 -20.32
CA GLU A 57 -15.51 6.63 -20.20
C GLU A 57 -16.24 7.40 -19.10
N ARG A 58 -17.48 7.82 -19.41
CA ARG A 58 -18.36 8.36 -18.39
C ARG A 58 -19.16 7.26 -17.73
N TYR A 59 -19.01 7.13 -16.41
CA TYR A 59 -19.84 6.23 -15.62
C TYR A 59 -21.17 6.91 -15.29
N ARG A 60 -22.26 6.19 -15.55
CA ARG A 60 -23.62 6.59 -15.13
C ARG A 60 -24.15 5.52 -14.19
N SER A 61 -24.47 5.91 -12.97
CA SER A 61 -25.01 4.99 -11.98
C SER A 61 -26.33 4.40 -12.46
N ASN A 62 -26.37 3.09 -12.57
CA ASN A 62 -27.60 2.32 -12.68
C ASN A 62 -27.84 1.66 -11.31
N ASN A 63 -29.00 1.79 -10.73
CA ASN A 63 -29.38 1.16 -9.46
C ASN A 63 -28.62 1.63 -8.21
N SER A 64 -28.29 2.89 -8.08
CA SER A 64 -27.69 3.49 -6.88
C SER A 64 -26.27 3.00 -6.53
N VAL A 65 -25.60 2.28 -7.42
CA VAL A 65 -24.20 1.87 -7.21
C VAL A 65 -23.29 2.88 -7.90
N ASP A 66 -22.39 3.50 -7.14
CA ASP A 66 -21.38 4.40 -7.69
C ASP A 66 -20.24 3.67 -8.41
N VAL A 67 -19.37 4.43 -9.07
CA VAL A 67 -18.23 3.85 -9.82
C VAL A 67 -17.28 3.06 -8.91
N PHE A 68 -17.06 3.51 -7.69
CA PHE A 68 -16.18 2.82 -6.73
C PHE A 68 -16.80 1.50 -6.28
N GLY A 69 -18.10 1.47 -6.03
CA GLY A 69 -18.84 0.24 -5.72
C GLY A 69 -18.84 -0.73 -6.91
N ALA A 70 -19.12 -0.24 -8.12
CA ALA A 70 -19.17 -1.05 -9.32
C ALA A 70 -17.85 -1.73 -9.66
N HIS A 71 -16.73 -1.07 -9.40
CA HIS A 71 -15.37 -1.60 -9.61
C HIS A 71 -14.74 -2.19 -8.33
N ARG A 72 -15.51 -2.34 -7.26
CA ARG A 72 -15.07 -2.89 -5.97
C ARG A 72 -13.89 -2.14 -5.36
N ILE A 73 -13.77 -0.85 -5.63
CA ILE A 73 -12.69 0.00 -5.09
C ILE A 73 -12.85 0.17 -3.59
N ASP A 74 -14.09 0.33 -3.09
CA ASP A 74 -14.36 0.48 -1.65
C ASP A 74 -13.87 -0.74 -0.85
N GLU A 75 -14.10 -1.95 -1.37
CA GLU A 75 -13.61 -3.19 -0.74
C GLU A 75 -12.08 -3.27 -0.77
N GLN A 76 -11.46 -2.87 -1.87
CA GLN A 76 -10.00 -2.86 -2.01
C GLN A 76 -9.37 -1.81 -1.08
N LEU A 77 -9.98 -0.65 -0.91
CA LEU A 77 -9.56 0.36 0.05
C LEU A 77 -9.66 -0.16 1.49
N ALA A 78 -10.77 -0.79 1.85
CA ALA A 78 -10.93 -1.39 3.18
C ALA A 78 -9.83 -2.42 3.48
N LYS A 79 -9.50 -3.28 2.52
CA LYS A 79 -8.37 -4.21 2.64
C LYS A 79 -7.03 -3.51 2.76
N ALA A 80 -6.79 -2.47 1.97
CA ALA A 80 -5.53 -1.72 1.98
C ALA A 80 -5.34 -0.89 3.25
N LEU A 81 -6.40 -0.62 3.99
CA LEU A 81 -6.37 0.08 5.28
C LEU A 81 -6.26 -0.89 6.47
N ASP A 82 -6.45 -2.18 6.24
CA ASP A 82 -6.34 -3.19 7.30
C ASP A 82 -4.88 -3.38 7.71
N ARG A 83 -4.68 -3.55 9.01
CA ARG A 83 -3.40 -3.90 9.61
C ARG A 83 -2.88 -5.25 9.12
N LYS A 84 -3.79 -6.22 8.93
CA LYS A 84 -3.49 -7.61 8.58
C LYS A 84 -3.62 -7.84 7.08
N VAL A 85 -2.65 -8.55 6.53
CA VAL A 85 -2.63 -8.97 5.12
C VAL A 85 -2.51 -10.49 5.06
N TRP A 86 -3.37 -11.13 4.27
CA TRP A 86 -3.35 -12.57 4.07
C TRP A 86 -2.43 -12.97 2.93
N LEU A 87 -1.67 -14.02 3.12
CA LEU A 87 -0.82 -14.63 2.11
C LEU A 87 -1.53 -15.84 1.45
N PRO A 88 -1.18 -16.19 0.20
CA PRO A 88 -1.80 -17.31 -0.51
C PRO A 88 -1.71 -18.65 0.23
N SER A 89 -0.60 -18.90 0.93
CA SER A 89 -0.40 -20.12 1.73
C SER A 89 -1.18 -20.17 3.05
N GLY A 90 -1.91 -19.11 3.38
CA GLY A 90 -2.64 -18.97 4.64
C GLY A 90 -1.83 -18.30 5.76
N GLY A 91 -0.58 -17.93 5.52
CA GLY A 91 0.18 -17.05 6.38
C GLY A 91 -0.35 -15.63 6.36
N THR A 92 0.20 -14.78 7.20
CA THR A 92 -0.23 -13.39 7.33
C THR A 92 0.94 -12.44 7.52
N LEU A 93 0.73 -11.20 7.12
CA LEU A 93 1.54 -10.06 7.53
C LEU A 93 0.75 -9.21 8.51
N VAL A 94 1.44 -8.66 9.49
CA VAL A 94 0.91 -7.60 10.35
C VAL A 94 1.79 -6.36 10.13
N ILE A 95 1.18 -5.27 9.65
CA ILE A 95 1.88 -4.03 9.32
C ILE A 95 1.48 -2.98 10.34
N ASP A 96 2.43 -2.57 11.17
CA ASP A 96 2.23 -1.58 12.20
C ASP A 96 3.21 -0.42 12.07
N ARG A 97 2.71 0.77 12.34
CA ARG A 97 3.53 1.96 12.42
C ARG A 97 3.86 2.24 13.87
N THR A 98 5.17 2.40 14.15
CA THR A 98 5.66 3.02 15.38
C THR A 98 5.88 4.51 15.16
N GLU A 99 6.37 5.23 16.16
CA GLU A 99 6.67 6.65 16.02
C GLU A 99 7.68 6.94 14.90
N ALA A 100 8.74 6.12 14.78
CA ALA A 100 9.86 6.37 13.88
C ALA A 100 9.96 5.41 12.68
N MET A 101 9.27 4.28 12.72
CA MET A 101 9.43 3.24 11.71
C MET A 101 8.13 2.46 11.47
N THR A 102 8.10 1.73 10.37
CA THR A 102 7.07 0.72 10.12
C THR A 102 7.66 -0.66 10.38
N VAL A 103 6.94 -1.48 11.11
CA VAL A 103 7.32 -2.86 11.43
C VAL A 103 6.36 -3.82 10.72
N VAL A 104 6.90 -4.86 10.13
CA VAL A 104 6.13 -5.90 9.45
C VAL A 104 6.47 -7.25 10.07
N ASP A 105 5.49 -7.86 10.73
CA ASP A 105 5.58 -9.21 11.23
C ASP A 105 5.08 -10.20 10.19
N VAL A 106 5.86 -11.25 9.96
CA VAL A 106 5.48 -12.38 9.09
C VAL A 106 5.08 -13.56 9.95
N ASN A 107 3.87 -14.08 9.74
CA ASN A 107 3.34 -15.22 10.49
C ASN A 107 2.95 -16.35 9.53
N THR A 108 3.15 -17.60 9.97
CA THR A 108 2.60 -18.78 9.28
C THR A 108 1.11 -18.95 9.56
N GLY A 109 0.42 -19.68 8.69
CA GLY A 109 -0.92 -20.18 8.99
C GLY A 109 -0.88 -21.24 10.11
N LYS A 110 -2.06 -21.66 10.56
CA LYS A 110 -2.23 -22.71 11.57
C LYS A 110 -1.66 -24.06 11.12
N PHE A 111 -1.45 -24.23 9.83
CA PHE A 111 -1.00 -25.47 9.22
C PHE A 111 0.48 -25.34 8.84
N THR A 112 1.34 -25.96 9.64
CA THR A 112 2.80 -25.97 9.43
C THR A 112 3.28 -27.19 8.64
N GLY A 113 2.45 -27.74 7.76
CA GLY A 113 2.76 -28.87 6.87
C GLY A 113 2.46 -30.23 7.46
N SER A 114 1.69 -31.04 6.74
CA SER A 114 1.60 -32.50 6.99
C SER A 114 2.76 -33.15 6.26
N GLY A 115 3.69 -33.72 6.97
CA GLY A 115 4.72 -34.58 6.37
C GLY A 115 6.14 -34.07 6.42
N GLY A 116 6.47 -33.22 7.36
CA GLY A 116 7.83 -33.23 7.90
C GLY A 116 8.85 -32.24 7.34
N ASN A 117 8.50 -31.24 6.51
CA ASN A 117 9.48 -30.21 6.18
C ASN A 117 8.98 -28.82 6.58
N LEU A 118 9.10 -28.51 7.87
CA LEU A 118 8.78 -27.20 8.44
C LEU A 118 9.61 -26.08 7.77
N GLU A 119 10.89 -26.34 7.52
CA GLU A 119 11.81 -25.40 6.87
C GLU A 119 11.32 -24.99 5.47
N GLU A 120 10.85 -25.95 4.67
CA GLU A 120 10.29 -25.67 3.34
C GLU A 120 9.02 -24.83 3.42
N THR A 121 8.13 -25.17 4.35
CA THR A 121 6.88 -24.43 4.57
C THR A 121 7.16 -22.99 4.99
N VAL A 122 8.06 -22.79 5.93
CA VAL A 122 8.49 -21.46 6.41
C VAL A 122 9.14 -20.66 5.28
N THR A 123 10.02 -21.28 4.51
CA THR A 123 10.70 -20.62 3.39
C THR A 123 9.71 -20.17 2.32
N ARG A 124 8.74 -21.02 1.96
CA ARG A 124 7.67 -20.65 1.01
C ARG A 124 6.85 -19.48 1.53
N ASN A 125 6.44 -19.53 2.79
CA ASN A 125 5.68 -18.45 3.41
C ASN A 125 6.47 -17.12 3.40
N ASN A 126 7.75 -17.16 3.70
CA ASN A 126 8.63 -15.99 3.68
C ASN A 126 8.84 -15.44 2.26
N ILE A 127 8.91 -16.28 1.24
CA ILE A 127 8.99 -15.86 -0.17
C ILE A 127 7.71 -15.13 -0.58
N GLU A 128 6.54 -15.67 -0.26
CA GLU A 128 5.26 -15.01 -0.51
C GLU A 128 5.16 -13.68 0.26
N ALA A 129 5.63 -13.67 1.51
CA ALA A 129 5.69 -12.47 2.34
C ALA A 129 6.58 -11.39 1.71
N ALA A 130 7.76 -11.76 1.21
CA ALA A 130 8.68 -10.81 0.58
C ALA A 130 8.05 -10.09 -0.62
N GLU A 131 7.34 -10.83 -1.46
CA GLU A 131 6.61 -10.25 -2.60
C GLU A 131 5.46 -9.35 -2.15
N GLU A 132 4.66 -9.83 -1.19
CA GLU A 132 3.50 -9.09 -0.71
C GLU A 132 3.88 -7.81 0.03
N ILE A 133 4.94 -7.84 0.82
CA ILE A 133 5.46 -6.66 1.52
C ILE A 133 5.80 -5.54 0.52
N VAL A 134 6.46 -5.88 -0.58
CA VAL A 134 6.78 -4.88 -1.63
C VAL A 134 5.50 -4.33 -2.26
N ARG A 135 4.51 -5.17 -2.55
CA ARG A 135 3.21 -4.70 -3.05
C ARG A 135 2.52 -3.75 -2.08
N GLN A 136 2.52 -4.10 -0.79
CA GLN A 136 1.93 -3.26 0.27
C GLN A 136 2.67 -1.94 0.46
N MET A 137 4.00 -1.94 0.38
CA MET A 137 4.78 -0.70 0.44
C MET A 137 4.41 0.28 -0.67
N ARG A 138 4.17 -0.23 -1.87
CA ARG A 138 3.74 0.58 -3.01
C ARG A 138 2.29 1.03 -2.88
N LEU A 139 1.39 0.12 -2.56
CA LEU A 139 -0.04 0.38 -2.43
C LEU A 139 -0.34 1.41 -1.34
N ARG A 140 0.28 1.25 -0.18
CA ARG A 140 0.10 2.13 0.99
C ARG A 140 1.05 3.32 1.00
N ASP A 141 1.96 3.41 0.06
CA ASP A 141 3.07 4.39 0.02
C ASP A 141 3.80 4.48 1.36
N ILE A 142 4.22 3.32 1.88
CA ILE A 142 4.98 3.22 3.12
C ILE A 142 6.38 3.75 2.87
N GLY A 143 6.82 4.71 3.65
CA GLY A 143 8.14 5.32 3.54
C GLY A 143 8.85 5.45 4.89
N GLY A 144 10.08 5.91 4.83
CA GLY A 144 10.97 5.96 5.98
C GLY A 144 11.61 4.61 6.25
N MET A 145 11.94 4.36 7.51
CA MET A 145 12.54 3.09 7.93
C MET A 145 11.48 2.00 8.06
N ILE A 146 11.77 0.84 7.49
CA ILE A 146 10.90 -0.33 7.50
C ILE A 146 11.73 -1.51 8.00
N VAL A 147 11.21 -2.21 9.00
CA VAL A 147 11.82 -3.41 9.57
C VAL A 147 10.87 -4.58 9.34
N VAL A 148 11.38 -5.65 8.75
CA VAL A 148 10.62 -6.87 8.48
C VAL A 148 11.18 -8.00 9.32
N ASP A 149 10.33 -8.64 10.07
CA ASP A 149 10.63 -9.83 10.85
C ASP A 149 10.11 -11.07 10.12
N PHE A 150 10.99 -11.68 9.32
CA PHE A 150 10.69 -12.96 8.67
C PHE A 150 10.74 -14.10 9.67
N ILE A 151 9.99 -15.15 9.39
CA ILE A 151 10.06 -16.36 10.21
C ILE A 151 11.45 -16.99 10.09
N ASP A 152 12.01 -17.43 11.20
CA ASP A 152 13.34 -17.99 11.25
C ASP A 152 13.53 -19.15 10.27
N MET A 153 14.60 -19.08 9.50
CA MET A 153 15.04 -20.14 8.59
C MET A 153 16.42 -20.61 9.02
N VAL A 154 16.59 -21.92 9.15
CA VAL A 154 17.85 -22.51 9.59
C VAL A 154 18.91 -22.47 8.50
N LEU A 155 18.50 -22.75 7.24
CA LEU A 155 19.42 -22.83 6.12
C LEU A 155 19.71 -21.45 5.53
N GLU A 156 20.96 -21.08 5.42
CA GLU A 156 21.42 -19.83 4.81
C GLU A 156 20.94 -19.70 3.35
N SER A 157 20.95 -20.80 2.61
CA SER A 157 20.44 -20.83 1.22
C SER A 157 18.97 -20.43 1.12
N ASN A 158 18.14 -20.77 2.11
CA ASN A 158 16.74 -20.36 2.16
C ASN A 158 16.58 -18.87 2.48
N ARG A 159 17.41 -18.35 3.39
CA ARG A 159 17.48 -16.90 3.66
C ARG A 159 17.86 -16.13 2.40
N ASP A 160 18.83 -16.61 1.65
CA ASP A 160 19.26 -16.00 0.38
C ASP A 160 18.14 -16.02 -0.67
N LEU A 161 17.35 -17.07 -0.75
CA LEU A 161 16.18 -17.14 -1.64
C LEU A 161 15.16 -16.05 -1.31
N VAL A 162 14.84 -15.87 -0.05
CA VAL A 162 13.87 -14.84 0.41
C VAL A 162 14.39 -13.44 0.07
N LEU A 163 15.67 -13.18 0.32
CA LEU A 163 16.30 -11.90 0.01
C LEU A 163 16.34 -11.61 -1.48
N ARG A 164 16.64 -12.61 -2.29
CA ARG A 164 16.62 -12.50 -3.74
C ARG A 164 15.24 -12.18 -4.25
N ARG A 165 14.21 -12.87 -3.77
CA ARG A 165 12.82 -12.61 -4.16
C ARG A 165 12.38 -11.20 -3.79
N ARG A 166 12.74 -10.72 -2.62
CA ARG A 166 12.50 -9.34 -2.21
C ARG A 166 13.19 -8.34 -3.16
N THR A 167 14.45 -8.56 -3.49
CA THR A 167 15.22 -7.69 -4.39
C THR A 167 14.60 -7.66 -5.79
N GLU A 168 14.18 -8.81 -6.32
CA GLU A 168 13.47 -8.90 -7.59
C GLU A 168 12.15 -8.12 -7.58
N ALA A 169 11.39 -8.24 -6.50
CA ALA A 169 10.13 -7.50 -6.33
C ALA A 169 10.37 -5.98 -6.22
N LEU A 170 11.41 -5.57 -5.49
CA LEU A 170 11.81 -4.16 -5.37
C LEU A 170 12.28 -3.56 -6.69
N GLY A 171 12.82 -4.33 -7.61
CA GLY A 171 13.18 -3.87 -8.95
C GLY A 171 12.00 -3.29 -9.74
N ARG A 172 10.76 -3.62 -9.34
CA ARG A 172 9.53 -3.07 -9.90
C ARG A 172 9.05 -1.77 -9.23
N ASP A 173 9.67 -1.41 -8.11
CA ASP A 173 9.37 -0.15 -7.41
C ASP A 173 10.25 0.97 -7.95
N ARG A 174 9.64 2.00 -8.52
CA ARG A 174 10.34 3.15 -9.09
C ARG A 174 10.83 4.15 -8.04
N THR A 175 10.50 3.94 -6.76
CA THR A 175 10.94 4.83 -5.68
C THR A 175 12.37 4.51 -5.26
N ARG A 176 13.07 5.51 -4.73
CA ARG A 176 14.37 5.29 -4.11
C ARG A 176 14.20 4.46 -2.85
N HIS A 177 14.93 3.36 -2.79
CA HIS A 177 14.99 2.48 -1.64
C HIS A 177 16.44 2.07 -1.39
N GLN A 178 16.75 1.81 -0.13
CA GLN A 178 18.00 1.20 0.30
C GLN A 178 17.66 0.01 1.17
N VAL A 179 18.32 -1.10 0.92
CA VAL A 179 18.13 -2.34 1.67
C VAL A 179 19.44 -2.68 2.35
N SER A 180 19.41 -2.81 3.66
CA SER A 180 20.51 -3.41 4.41
C SER A 180 20.45 -4.93 4.36
N GLU A 181 21.54 -5.56 4.70
CA GLU A 181 21.63 -7.00 4.85
C GLU A 181 20.66 -7.52 5.94
N VAL A 182 20.38 -8.83 5.92
CA VAL A 182 19.70 -9.50 7.01
C VAL A 182 20.58 -9.47 8.23
N THR A 183 20.02 -9.08 9.36
CA THR A 183 20.72 -9.19 10.63
C THR A 183 20.87 -10.65 11.03
N SER A 184 21.80 -10.97 11.94
CA SER A 184 21.98 -12.32 12.48
C SER A 184 20.74 -12.90 13.15
N LEU A 185 19.78 -12.05 13.49
CA LEU A 185 18.50 -12.42 14.11
C LEU A 185 17.35 -12.53 13.10
N GLY A 186 17.60 -12.52 11.80
CA GLY A 186 16.58 -12.68 10.78
C GLY A 186 15.80 -11.41 10.42
N LEU A 187 16.13 -10.27 11.01
CA LEU A 187 15.51 -8.99 10.69
C LEU A 187 16.05 -8.41 9.40
N VAL A 188 15.16 -7.88 8.58
CA VAL A 188 15.52 -7.13 7.37
C VAL A 188 15.16 -5.68 7.58
N GLN A 189 16.14 -4.81 7.43
CA GLN A 189 15.98 -3.37 7.53
C GLN A 189 16.07 -2.73 6.15
N MET A 190 15.18 -1.80 5.85
CA MET A 190 15.22 -1.03 4.62
C MET A 190 14.69 0.38 4.82
N THR A 191 15.00 1.25 3.87
CA THR A 191 14.42 2.58 3.77
C THR A 191 13.77 2.76 2.41
N ARG A 192 12.67 3.47 2.37
CA ARG A 192 11.95 3.81 1.14
C ARG A 192 11.54 5.27 1.18
N LYS A 193 11.72 5.96 0.06
CA LYS A 193 11.24 7.33 -0.08
C LYS A 193 9.72 7.30 -0.36
N ARG A 194 8.95 8.02 0.44
CA ARG A 194 7.51 8.20 0.21
C ARG A 194 7.29 9.11 -1.00
N LEU A 195 6.28 8.81 -1.82
CA LEU A 195 5.91 9.64 -2.98
C LEU A 195 4.98 10.79 -2.60
N GLY A 196 4.13 10.57 -1.62
CA GLY A 196 3.17 11.55 -1.15
C GLY A 196 2.71 11.27 0.28
N THR A 197 1.45 11.55 0.57
CA THR A 197 0.81 11.13 1.83
C THR A 197 0.51 9.64 1.74
N GLY A 198 0.87 8.88 2.78
CA GLY A 198 0.55 7.45 2.84
C GLY A 198 -0.96 7.20 2.84
N LEU A 199 -1.36 6.04 2.33
CA LEU A 199 -2.79 5.70 2.22
C LEU A 199 -3.48 5.69 3.59
N VAL A 200 -2.87 5.04 4.58
CA VAL A 200 -3.43 4.97 5.94
C VAL A 200 -3.51 6.35 6.57
N GLU A 201 -2.48 7.16 6.41
CA GLU A 201 -2.44 8.53 6.94
C GLU A 201 -3.50 9.43 6.29
N ALA A 202 -3.82 9.22 5.01
CA ALA A 202 -4.86 9.97 4.31
C ALA A 202 -6.28 9.65 4.79
N PHE A 203 -6.50 8.44 5.31
CA PHE A 203 -7.81 7.94 5.76
C PHE A 203 -7.94 7.78 7.27
N SER A 204 -6.99 8.29 8.04
CA SER A 204 -6.99 8.10 9.51
C SER A 204 -6.61 9.36 10.26
N THR A 205 -7.04 9.40 11.51
CA THR A 205 -6.59 10.36 12.51
C THR A 205 -6.09 9.60 13.73
N THR A 206 -5.18 10.20 14.49
CA THR A 206 -4.71 9.58 15.73
C THR A 206 -5.88 9.43 16.72
N CYS A 207 -5.99 8.26 17.34
CA CYS A 207 -7.01 8.01 18.35
C CYS A 207 -6.72 8.86 19.60
N GLU A 208 -7.62 9.76 19.94
CA GLU A 208 -7.47 10.67 21.09
C GLU A 208 -7.50 9.91 22.43
N HIS A 209 -8.15 8.75 22.49
CA HIS A 209 -8.28 7.96 23.71
C HIS A 209 -6.98 7.27 24.12
N CYS A 210 -6.26 6.67 23.17
CA CYS A 210 -5.03 5.92 23.46
C CYS A 210 -3.77 6.50 22.83
N ASN A 211 -3.88 7.59 22.08
CA ASN A 211 -2.77 8.21 21.34
C ASN A 211 -1.97 7.22 20.48
N GLY A 212 -2.67 6.23 19.89
CA GLY A 212 -2.07 5.21 19.05
C GLY A 212 -1.49 4.00 19.80
N ARG A 213 -1.60 3.93 21.13
CA ARG A 213 -1.05 2.81 21.91
C ARG A 213 -1.88 1.52 21.82
N GLY A 214 -3.20 1.63 21.58
CA GLY A 214 -4.10 0.47 21.51
C GLY A 214 -4.38 -0.22 22.84
N ILE A 215 -4.01 0.41 23.97
CA ILE A 215 -4.21 -0.10 25.33
C ILE A 215 -4.79 0.98 26.23
N ILE A 216 -5.51 0.54 27.25
CA ILE A 216 -5.96 1.37 28.37
C ILE A 216 -5.05 1.07 29.54
N VAL A 217 -4.40 2.10 30.06
CA VAL A 217 -3.51 1.99 31.23
C VAL A 217 -4.32 2.25 32.49
N HIS A 218 -4.25 1.33 33.46
CA HIS A 218 -4.86 1.44 34.77
C HIS A 218 -3.82 1.79 35.82
N SER A 219 -4.25 2.44 36.89
CA SER A 219 -3.37 2.82 38.02
C SER A 219 -2.98 1.62 38.88
N GLU A 220 -3.75 0.54 38.82
CA GLU A 220 -3.54 -0.69 39.58
C GLU A 220 -3.45 -1.90 38.64
N PRO A 221 -2.73 -2.97 39.01
CA PRO A 221 -2.69 -4.20 38.23
C PRO A 221 -4.07 -4.79 38.02
N ILE A 222 -4.36 -5.20 36.78
CA ILE A 222 -5.62 -5.89 36.45
C ILE A 222 -5.42 -7.37 36.71
N GLU A 223 -6.31 -8.00 37.48
CA GLU A 223 -6.35 -9.45 37.59
C GLU A 223 -6.68 -10.06 36.22
N SER A 224 -5.72 -10.83 35.69
CA SER A 224 -5.97 -11.61 34.47
C SER A 224 -7.01 -12.67 34.77
N LYS A 225 -8.16 -12.61 34.09
CA LYS A 225 -9.11 -13.75 34.12
C LYS A 225 -8.39 -14.97 33.58
N PRO A 226 -8.37 -16.10 34.29
CA PRO A 226 -7.81 -17.33 33.76
C PRO A 226 -8.59 -17.73 32.50
N HIS A 227 -7.85 -18.06 31.44
CA HIS A 227 -8.40 -18.56 30.19
C HIS A 227 -8.94 -19.99 30.37
#